data_6a705e65789b2c856bc40e1540f0e76a
#
_entry.id   6a705e65789b2c856bc40e1540f0e76a
#
_cell.length_a   1.000
_cell.length_b   1.000
_cell.length_c   1.000
_cell.angle_alpha   90.00
_cell.angle_beta   90.00
_cell.angle_gamma   90.00
#
_symmetry.space_group_name_H-M   'P 1'
#
loop_
_entity.id
_entity.type
_entity.pdbx_description
1 polymer ?
#
loop_
_entity_poly.entity_id
_entity_poly.type
_entity_poly.pdbx_seq_one_letter_code
_entity_poly.pdbx_strand_id
1 'polypeptide(L)'
;NGLRCFAQALFMSSKVSKFDFDVETDVGLRSIKIEELSTENEMKVNAEIGEGALLEVLESNCFEESGVLRAAKVDIGNPHLLVEVENFEDFELEGFAISENAKAAPLGINVHLIEIDSSSSISMRPWERGVGITEACGTGACAAAFVASRWGQTGSTVTVHMPGGSGVISIDESISLSGPAVFRDRHEVDNG
;
A
#
# COMPACT_ATOMS: atom_id res chain seq x y z
N ASN A 1 -7.38 -0.51 -0.49
CA ASN A 1 -8.51 -1.03 0.32
C ASN A 1 -9.80 -1.14 -0.50
N GLY A 2 -10.09 -0.17 -1.39
CA GLY A 2 -11.35 -0.10 -2.14
C GLY A 2 -11.73 -1.39 -2.85
N LEU A 3 -10.82 -2.00 -3.60
CA LEU A 3 -11.07 -3.26 -4.33
C LEU A 3 -11.46 -4.41 -3.39
N ARG A 4 -10.80 -4.55 -2.23
CA ARG A 4 -11.13 -5.61 -1.27
C ARG A 4 -12.49 -5.40 -0.62
N CYS A 5 -12.80 -4.16 -0.21
CA CYS A 5 -14.12 -3.81 0.31
C CYS A 5 -15.22 -3.96 -0.74
N PHE A 6 -14.94 -3.60 -1.99
CA PHE A 6 -15.88 -3.77 -3.10
C PHE A 6 -16.16 -5.27 -3.36
N ALA A 7 -15.13 -6.11 -3.36
CA ALA A 7 -15.28 -7.55 -3.48
C ALA A 7 -16.19 -8.13 -2.38
N GLN A 8 -15.98 -7.70 -1.13
CA GLN A 8 -16.82 -8.10 -0.01
C GLN A 8 -18.27 -7.65 -0.21
N ALA A 9 -18.50 -6.41 -0.61
CA ALA A 9 -19.85 -5.89 -0.86
C ALA A 9 -20.57 -6.67 -1.98
N LEU A 10 -19.87 -7.01 -3.07
CA LEU A 10 -20.43 -7.82 -4.15
C LEU A 10 -20.79 -9.24 -3.67
N PHE A 11 -19.91 -9.88 -2.92
CA PHE A 11 -20.14 -11.21 -2.39
C PHE A 11 -21.32 -11.25 -1.41
N MET A 12 -21.35 -10.34 -0.45
CA MET A 12 -22.43 -10.23 0.54
C MET A 12 -23.78 -9.86 -0.08
N SER A 13 -23.81 -9.12 -1.20
CA SER A 13 -25.02 -8.80 -1.92
C SER A 13 -25.43 -9.87 -2.95
N SER A 14 -24.75 -11.03 -2.93
CA SER A 14 -24.98 -12.14 -3.88
C SER A 14 -24.83 -11.73 -5.37
N LYS A 15 -24.09 -10.67 -5.66
CA LYS A 15 -23.78 -10.23 -7.03
C LYS A 15 -22.70 -11.08 -7.67
N VAL A 16 -21.82 -11.66 -6.86
CA VAL A 16 -20.83 -12.68 -7.26
C VAL A 16 -20.99 -13.89 -6.35
N SER A 17 -20.81 -15.09 -6.92
CA SER A 17 -20.82 -16.37 -6.20
C SER A 17 -19.51 -17.12 -6.37
N LYS A 18 -18.62 -16.59 -7.22
CA LYS A 18 -17.28 -17.15 -7.45
C LYS A 18 -16.28 -16.49 -6.50
N PHE A 19 -15.27 -17.25 -6.12
CA PHE A 19 -14.15 -16.77 -5.31
C PHE A 19 -13.10 -16.00 -6.14
N ASP A 20 -13.07 -16.24 -7.45
CA ASP A 20 -12.19 -15.57 -8.40
C ASP A 20 -13.03 -14.84 -9.45
N PHE A 21 -12.79 -13.55 -9.63
CA PHE A 21 -13.47 -12.71 -10.63
C PHE A 21 -12.64 -11.45 -10.92
N ASP A 22 -12.91 -10.83 -12.07
CA ASP A 22 -12.28 -9.58 -12.45
C ASP A 22 -13.20 -8.40 -12.20
N VAL A 23 -12.59 -7.25 -11.85
CA VAL A 23 -13.26 -5.96 -11.69
C VAL A 23 -12.69 -4.99 -12.73
N GLU A 24 -13.59 -4.38 -13.50
CA GLU A 24 -13.22 -3.31 -14.41
C GLU A 24 -12.99 -2.02 -13.62
N THR A 25 -11.84 -1.39 -13.84
CA THR A 25 -11.45 -0.12 -13.22
C THR A 25 -11.03 0.88 -14.30
N ASP A 26 -10.85 2.14 -13.95
CA ASP A 26 -10.38 3.19 -14.87
C ASP A 26 -9.00 2.90 -15.49
N VAL A 27 -8.24 1.99 -14.86
CA VAL A 27 -6.90 1.57 -15.31
C VAL A 27 -6.87 0.12 -15.83
N GLY A 28 -8.02 -0.44 -16.19
CA GLY A 28 -8.18 -1.79 -16.74
C GLY A 28 -8.74 -2.82 -15.75
N LEU A 29 -8.75 -4.07 -16.19
CA LEU A 29 -9.20 -5.20 -15.36
C LEU A 29 -8.22 -5.45 -14.21
N ARG A 30 -8.79 -5.78 -13.07
CA ARG A 30 -8.05 -6.19 -11.86
C ARG A 30 -8.63 -7.49 -11.34
N SER A 31 -7.79 -8.49 -11.22
CA SER A 31 -8.18 -9.79 -10.68
C SER A 31 -8.36 -9.73 -9.16
N ILE A 32 -9.46 -10.30 -8.71
CA ILE A 32 -9.83 -10.41 -7.31
C ILE A 32 -9.98 -11.87 -6.95
N LYS A 33 -9.39 -12.24 -5.82
CA LYS A 33 -9.55 -13.58 -5.24
C LYS A 33 -9.97 -13.50 -3.78
N ILE A 34 -11.11 -14.10 -3.46
CA ILE A 34 -11.50 -14.32 -2.07
C ILE A 34 -10.74 -15.56 -1.58
N GLU A 35 -9.77 -15.37 -0.71
CA GLU A 35 -8.90 -16.44 -0.23
C GLU A 35 -9.54 -17.23 0.91
N GLU A 36 -10.30 -16.55 1.78
CA GLU A 36 -10.89 -17.13 2.97
C GLU A 36 -12.14 -16.36 3.40
N LEU A 37 -13.14 -17.10 3.88
CA LEU A 37 -14.30 -16.56 4.60
C LEU A 37 -14.09 -16.84 6.08
N SER A 38 -13.56 -15.85 6.81
CA SER A 38 -13.21 -16.01 8.23
C SER A 38 -14.45 -16.01 9.12
N THR A 39 -15.44 -15.17 8.78
CA THR A 39 -16.75 -15.10 9.44
C THR A 39 -17.81 -14.63 8.45
N GLU A 40 -19.08 -14.50 8.88
CA GLU A 40 -20.15 -13.90 8.05
C GLU A 40 -19.83 -12.45 7.60
N ASN A 41 -19.04 -11.73 8.39
CA ASN A 41 -18.73 -10.31 8.19
C ASN A 41 -17.26 -10.05 7.82
N GLU A 42 -16.43 -11.09 7.76
CA GLU A 42 -14.99 -10.94 7.49
C GLU A 42 -14.51 -11.96 6.46
N MET A 43 -13.76 -11.48 5.50
CA MET A 43 -13.08 -12.29 4.50
C MET A 43 -11.67 -11.80 4.24
N LYS A 44 -10.81 -12.71 3.82
CA LYS A 44 -9.49 -12.39 3.29
C LYS A 44 -9.55 -12.30 1.78
N VAL A 45 -9.15 -11.17 1.24
CA VAL A 45 -9.24 -10.88 -0.19
C VAL A 45 -7.86 -10.49 -0.72
N ASN A 46 -7.45 -11.17 -1.78
CA ASN A 46 -6.32 -10.77 -2.61
C ASN A 46 -6.86 -9.92 -3.77
N ALA A 47 -6.24 -8.77 -4.00
CA ALA A 47 -6.58 -7.88 -5.10
C ALA A 47 -5.31 -7.55 -5.89
N GLU A 48 -5.35 -7.75 -7.19
CA GLU A 48 -4.33 -7.28 -8.10
C GLU A 48 -4.32 -5.74 -8.13
N ILE A 49 -3.12 -5.17 -7.98
CA ILE A 49 -2.89 -3.72 -8.02
C ILE A 49 -2.37 -3.31 -9.40
N GLY A 50 -1.54 -4.14 -10.00
CA GLY A 50 -0.91 -3.94 -11.31
C GLY A 50 0.60 -3.97 -11.23
N GLU A 51 1.25 -3.31 -12.18
CA GLU A 51 2.71 -3.26 -12.27
C GLU A 51 3.29 -2.10 -11.45
N GLY A 52 4.53 -2.27 -10.98
CA GLY A 52 5.30 -1.21 -10.33
C GLY A 52 6.42 -0.71 -11.24
N ALA A 53 6.65 0.59 -11.24
CA ALA A 53 7.76 1.22 -11.93
C ALA A 53 8.69 1.92 -10.92
N LEU A 54 9.96 1.49 -10.87
CA LEU A 54 11.01 2.20 -10.15
C LEU A 54 11.43 3.42 -10.97
N LEU A 55 11.17 4.62 -10.46
CA LEU A 55 11.44 5.88 -11.17
C LEU A 55 12.83 6.42 -10.86
N GLU A 56 13.24 6.39 -9.59
CA GLU A 56 14.50 6.96 -9.13
C GLU A 56 14.96 6.28 -7.84
N VAL A 57 16.25 6.04 -7.70
CA VAL A 57 16.89 5.65 -6.44
C VAL A 57 17.68 6.83 -5.90
N LEU A 58 17.52 7.12 -4.62
CA LEU A 58 18.11 8.26 -3.92
C LEU A 58 18.97 7.76 -2.78
N GLU A 59 20.20 8.22 -2.74
CA GLU A 59 21.14 7.94 -1.64
C GLU A 59 20.85 8.86 -0.44
N SER A 60 21.32 8.46 0.74
CA SER A 60 21.11 9.20 1.99
C SER A 60 21.57 10.66 1.93
N ASN A 61 22.62 10.96 1.17
CA ASN A 61 23.15 12.32 0.99
C ASN A 61 22.25 13.25 0.17
N CYS A 62 21.16 12.75 -0.40
CA CYS A 62 20.12 13.57 -1.05
C CYS A 62 19.20 14.27 -0.05
N PHE A 63 19.29 13.94 1.24
CA PHE A 63 18.42 14.43 2.30
C PHE A 63 19.25 15.17 3.37
N GLU A 64 18.66 16.20 3.95
CA GLU A 64 19.27 16.94 5.06
C GLU A 64 19.03 16.26 6.41
N GLU A 65 17.98 15.43 6.46
CA GLU A 65 17.57 14.70 7.64
C GLU A 65 18.54 13.54 7.93
N SER A 66 18.92 13.42 9.20
CA SER A 66 19.71 12.27 9.68
C SER A 66 18.83 11.02 9.80
N GLY A 67 19.46 9.85 9.71
CA GLY A 67 18.77 8.56 9.87
C GLY A 67 18.14 8.01 8.58
N VAL A 68 18.22 8.71 7.46
CA VAL A 68 17.88 8.16 6.14
C VAL A 68 19.01 7.22 5.68
N LEU A 69 18.67 5.97 5.40
CA LEU A 69 19.59 4.99 4.82
C LEU A 69 19.61 5.09 3.30
N ARG A 70 18.45 5.14 2.69
CA ARG A 70 18.24 5.33 1.23
C ARG A 70 16.76 5.58 0.97
N ALA A 71 16.45 5.99 -0.26
CA ALA A 71 15.07 6.17 -0.69
C ALA A 71 14.88 5.79 -2.16
N ALA A 72 13.62 5.66 -2.57
CA ALA A 72 13.27 5.47 -3.96
C ALA A 72 11.90 6.08 -4.29
N LYS A 73 11.80 6.66 -5.49
CA LYS A 73 10.52 7.06 -6.08
C LYS A 73 9.98 5.92 -6.93
N VAL A 74 8.72 5.59 -6.71
CA VAL A 74 8.03 4.46 -7.33
C VAL A 74 6.64 4.89 -7.78
N ASP A 75 6.20 4.35 -8.91
CA ASP A 75 4.82 4.46 -9.37
C ASP A 75 4.14 3.09 -9.27
N ILE A 76 3.03 3.04 -8.56
CA ILE A 76 2.12 1.87 -8.43
C ILE A 76 0.71 2.25 -8.94
N GLY A 77 0.65 3.03 -10.03
CA GLY A 77 -0.55 3.72 -10.49
C GLY A 77 -0.76 5.08 -9.82
N ASN A 78 0.08 5.41 -8.85
CA ASN A 78 0.24 6.72 -8.24
C ASN A 78 1.66 6.84 -7.65
N PRO A 79 2.21 8.08 -7.51
CA PRO A 79 3.59 8.26 -7.10
C PRO A 79 3.79 8.11 -5.59
N HIS A 80 4.85 7.39 -5.22
CA HIS A 80 5.29 7.16 -3.85
C HIS A 80 6.80 7.44 -3.70
N LEU A 81 7.18 8.06 -2.60
CA LEU A 81 8.55 8.13 -2.09
C LEU A 81 8.66 7.19 -0.88
N LEU A 82 9.45 6.14 -1.02
CA LEU A 82 9.80 5.21 0.04
C LEU A 82 11.14 5.63 0.63
N VAL A 83 11.19 5.81 1.94
CA VAL A 83 12.38 6.23 2.67
C VAL A 83 12.70 5.18 3.73
N GLU A 84 13.78 4.45 3.53
CA GLU A 84 14.29 3.54 4.56
C GLU A 84 15.04 4.33 5.62
N VAL A 85 14.64 4.16 6.87
CA VAL A 85 15.21 4.85 8.02
C VAL A 85 15.79 3.86 9.02
N GLU A 86 16.72 4.34 9.86
CA GLU A 86 17.32 3.51 10.93
C GLU A 86 16.33 3.23 12.05
N ASN A 87 15.48 4.22 12.38
CA ASN A 87 14.53 4.12 13.47
C ASN A 87 13.38 5.12 13.25
N PHE A 88 12.13 4.64 13.25
CA PHE A 88 10.95 5.48 13.14
C PHE A 88 10.81 6.52 14.25
N GLU A 89 11.24 6.18 15.48
CA GLU A 89 11.05 7.06 16.64
C GLU A 89 11.91 8.32 16.57
N ASP A 90 13.02 8.25 15.85
CA ASP A 90 13.96 9.36 15.70
C ASP A 90 13.68 10.22 14.47
N PHE A 91 12.62 9.89 13.67
CA PHE A 91 12.35 10.55 12.41
C PHE A 91 11.03 11.33 12.42
N GLU A 92 11.09 12.63 12.13
CA GLU A 92 9.93 13.51 12.04
C GLU A 92 9.31 13.41 10.65
N LEU A 93 8.31 12.51 10.50
CA LEU A 93 7.68 12.20 9.22
C LEU A 93 6.89 13.37 8.62
N GLU A 94 6.12 14.11 9.43
CA GLU A 94 5.12 15.05 8.90
C GLU A 94 5.78 16.22 8.16
N GLY A 95 6.72 16.91 8.79
CA GLY A 95 7.45 18.02 8.17
C GLY A 95 8.29 17.58 6.98
N PHE A 96 8.97 16.42 7.11
CA PHE A 96 9.71 15.82 6.01
C PHE A 96 8.80 15.56 4.81
N ALA A 97 7.66 14.87 5.03
CA ALA A 97 6.74 14.51 3.96
C ALA A 97 6.09 15.73 3.29
N ILE A 98 5.76 16.78 4.05
CA ILE A 98 5.27 18.05 3.51
C ILE A 98 6.32 18.68 2.57
N SER A 99 7.59 18.68 2.98
CA SER A 99 8.70 19.20 2.17
C SER A 99 8.87 18.41 0.88
N GLU A 100 8.95 17.08 0.96
CA GLU A 100 9.13 16.22 -0.22
C GLU A 100 7.91 16.28 -1.17
N ASN A 101 6.70 16.33 -0.62
CA ASN A 101 5.49 16.51 -1.43
C ASN A 101 5.49 17.88 -2.17
N ALA A 102 5.97 18.94 -1.53
CA ALA A 102 6.09 20.25 -2.17
C ALA A 102 7.12 20.25 -3.30
N LYS A 103 8.26 19.55 -3.15
CA LYS A 103 9.27 19.38 -4.20
C LYS A 103 8.70 18.63 -5.42
N ALA A 104 7.69 17.78 -5.24
CA ALA A 104 7.03 17.03 -6.30
C ALA A 104 5.83 17.76 -6.94
N ALA A 105 5.64 19.07 -6.67
CA ALA A 105 4.58 19.88 -7.27
C ALA A 105 4.67 19.93 -8.81
N PRO A 106 3.52 20.05 -9.57
CA PRO A 106 2.17 20.24 -9.02
C PRO A 106 1.43 18.94 -8.63
N LEU A 107 1.93 17.77 -9.00
CA LEU A 107 1.23 16.50 -8.76
C LEU A 107 1.34 16.05 -7.29
N GLY A 108 2.45 16.35 -6.62
CA GLY A 108 2.77 15.87 -5.29
C GLY A 108 3.08 14.37 -5.25
N ILE A 109 3.45 13.87 -4.08
CA ILE A 109 3.86 12.48 -3.87
C ILE A 109 3.42 11.98 -2.50
N ASN A 110 3.06 10.70 -2.38
CA ASN A 110 2.87 10.04 -1.09
C ASN A 110 4.25 9.70 -0.51
N VAL A 111 4.45 9.87 0.78
CA VAL A 111 5.74 9.64 1.44
C VAL A 111 5.57 8.60 2.53
N HIS A 112 6.40 7.58 2.54
CA HIS A 112 6.32 6.51 3.52
C HIS A 112 7.70 6.20 4.09
N LEU A 113 7.80 6.18 5.42
CA LEU A 113 8.97 5.62 6.08
C LEU A 113 8.86 4.11 6.12
N ILE A 114 9.96 3.42 5.90
CA ILE A 114 10.06 1.97 6.02
C ILE A 114 11.26 1.54 6.84
N GLU A 115 11.07 0.48 7.62
CA GLU A 115 12.12 -0.32 8.24
C GLU A 115 12.00 -1.75 7.70
N ILE A 116 13.11 -2.33 7.24
CA ILE A 116 13.12 -3.70 6.72
C ILE A 116 13.45 -4.64 7.87
N ASP A 117 12.44 -5.29 8.44
CA ASP A 117 12.57 -6.13 9.62
C ASP A 117 13.23 -7.47 9.30
N SER A 118 12.96 -8.02 8.11
CA SER A 118 13.50 -9.30 7.62
C SER A 118 13.31 -9.44 6.11
N SER A 119 13.78 -10.54 5.54
CA SER A 119 13.56 -10.87 4.13
C SER A 119 12.09 -11.09 3.73
N SER A 120 11.15 -11.08 4.69
CA SER A 120 9.72 -11.27 4.45
C SER A 120 8.82 -10.31 5.25
N SER A 121 9.40 -9.30 5.90
CA SER A 121 8.67 -8.37 6.76
C SER A 121 9.22 -6.94 6.63
N ILE A 122 8.32 -5.99 6.54
CA ILE A 122 8.58 -4.54 6.50
C ILE A 122 7.62 -3.86 7.46
N SER A 123 8.12 -2.96 8.29
CA SER A 123 7.33 -1.99 9.03
C SER A 123 7.23 -0.69 8.25
N MET A 124 6.05 -0.04 8.22
CA MET A 124 5.81 1.17 7.44
C MET A 124 4.97 2.19 8.20
N ARG A 125 5.36 3.46 8.10
CA ARG A 125 4.58 4.62 8.53
C ARG A 125 4.17 5.46 7.32
N PRO A 126 2.87 5.49 6.96
CA PRO A 126 2.41 6.20 5.78
C PRO A 126 2.07 7.67 6.05
N TRP A 127 2.42 8.52 5.09
CA TRP A 127 1.88 9.86 4.90
C TRP A 127 1.32 9.96 3.48
N GLU A 128 0.06 10.37 3.36
CA GLU A 128 -0.63 10.41 2.07
C GLU A 128 -0.89 11.84 1.62
N ARG A 129 -0.58 12.10 0.37
CA ARG A 129 -0.79 13.38 -0.29
C ARG A 129 -2.24 13.86 -0.16
N GLY A 130 -2.41 15.07 0.38
CA GLY A 130 -3.72 15.68 0.60
C GLY A 130 -4.47 15.20 1.84
N VAL A 131 -3.90 14.24 2.59
CA VAL A 131 -4.49 13.70 3.82
C VAL A 131 -3.58 13.91 5.03
N GLY A 132 -2.27 13.63 4.90
CA GLY A 132 -1.32 13.64 6.01
C GLY A 132 -0.99 12.22 6.48
N ILE A 133 -0.59 12.08 7.75
CA ILE A 133 -0.32 10.77 8.38
C ILE A 133 -1.60 9.94 8.41
N THR A 134 -1.53 8.71 7.93
CA THR A 134 -2.65 7.76 7.89
C THR A 134 -2.27 6.45 8.57
N GLU A 135 -3.29 5.68 8.96
CA GLU A 135 -3.10 4.38 9.63
C GLU A 135 -2.68 3.27 8.66
N ALA A 136 -3.03 3.39 7.37
CA ALA A 136 -2.70 2.40 6.36
C ALA A 136 -2.83 2.96 4.94
N CYS A 137 -1.87 2.61 4.08
CA CYS A 137 -1.87 2.90 2.65
C CYS A 137 -1.57 1.63 1.85
N GLY A 138 -2.57 1.09 1.14
CA GLY A 138 -2.43 -0.18 0.40
C GLY A 138 -1.44 -0.08 -0.77
N THR A 139 -1.50 0.98 -1.56
CA THR A 139 -0.54 1.21 -2.66
C THR A 139 0.86 1.53 -2.13
N GLY A 140 0.95 2.25 -1.00
CA GLY A 140 2.21 2.48 -0.29
C GLY A 140 2.86 1.17 0.18
N ALA A 141 2.07 0.23 0.72
CA ALA A 141 2.56 -1.09 1.12
C ALA A 141 3.08 -1.89 -0.11
N CYS A 142 2.37 -1.83 -1.24
CA CYS A 142 2.82 -2.43 -2.50
C CYS A 142 4.12 -1.80 -2.99
N ALA A 143 4.23 -0.48 -2.92
CA ALA A 143 5.44 0.26 -3.28
C ALA A 143 6.63 -0.13 -2.38
N ALA A 144 6.42 -0.23 -1.06
CA ALA A 144 7.43 -0.62 -0.09
C ALA A 144 7.99 -2.03 -0.37
N ALA A 145 7.10 -3.02 -0.54
CA ALA A 145 7.49 -4.38 -0.88
C ALA A 145 8.23 -4.44 -2.22
N PHE A 146 7.72 -3.75 -3.25
CA PHE A 146 8.34 -3.70 -4.57
C PHE A 146 9.77 -3.13 -4.51
N VAL A 147 9.97 -2.00 -3.83
CA VAL A 147 11.28 -1.37 -3.69
C VAL A 147 12.24 -2.24 -2.90
N ALA A 148 11.82 -2.77 -1.76
CA ALA A 148 12.67 -3.62 -0.92
C ALA A 148 13.13 -4.89 -1.66
N SER A 149 12.26 -5.47 -2.48
CA SER A 149 12.60 -6.59 -3.37
C SER A 149 13.62 -6.17 -4.45
N ARG A 150 13.47 -4.98 -5.06
CA ARG A 150 14.43 -4.44 -6.04
C ARG A 150 15.78 -4.13 -5.41
N TRP A 151 15.81 -3.76 -4.14
CA TRP A 151 17.04 -3.60 -3.36
C TRP A 151 17.69 -4.94 -2.95
N GLY A 152 17.03 -6.08 -3.22
CA GLY A 152 17.51 -7.40 -2.82
C GLY A 152 17.43 -7.69 -1.32
N GLN A 153 16.62 -6.91 -0.60
CA GLN A 153 16.45 -7.01 0.86
C GLN A 153 15.32 -7.99 1.24
N THR A 154 14.33 -8.13 0.36
CA THR A 154 13.20 -9.02 0.60
C THR A 154 12.96 -9.97 -0.56
N GLY A 155 12.22 -11.04 -0.29
CA GLY A 155 11.70 -11.95 -1.32
C GLY A 155 10.51 -11.36 -2.08
N SER A 156 9.86 -12.20 -2.91
CA SER A 156 8.68 -11.80 -3.68
C SER A 156 7.37 -11.81 -2.89
N THR A 157 7.36 -12.36 -1.67
CA THR A 157 6.19 -12.31 -0.77
C THR A 157 6.58 -11.67 0.54
N VAL A 158 5.95 -10.55 0.87
CA VAL A 158 6.33 -9.69 2.00
C VAL A 158 5.10 -9.28 2.78
N THR A 159 5.17 -9.40 4.10
CA THR A 159 4.18 -8.79 5.01
C THR A 159 4.60 -7.35 5.31
N VAL A 160 3.72 -6.39 5.05
CA VAL A 160 3.93 -4.99 5.40
C VAL A 160 3.03 -4.64 6.58
N HIS A 161 3.66 -4.23 7.68
CA HIS A 161 3.00 -3.82 8.91
C HIS A 161 2.83 -2.31 8.95
N MET A 162 1.62 -1.86 9.22
CA MET A 162 1.25 -0.44 9.33
C MET A 162 0.47 -0.23 10.63
N PRO A 163 0.34 0.99 11.15
CA PRO A 163 -0.44 1.24 12.38
C PRO A 163 -1.86 0.67 12.33
N GLY A 164 -2.56 0.76 11.21
CA GLY A 164 -3.93 0.26 11.02
C GLY A 164 -4.04 -1.22 10.66
N GLY A 165 -2.94 -1.97 10.61
CA GLY A 165 -2.94 -3.41 10.32
C GLY A 165 -1.93 -3.81 9.25
N SER A 166 -1.92 -5.10 8.89
CA SER A 166 -0.93 -5.66 7.98
C SER A 166 -1.56 -6.12 6.66
N GLY A 167 -0.77 -6.08 5.60
CA GLY A 167 -1.09 -6.66 4.31
C GLY A 167 0.02 -7.58 3.82
N VAL A 168 -0.33 -8.65 3.12
CA VAL A 168 0.64 -9.52 2.44
C VAL A 168 0.71 -9.10 0.98
N ILE A 169 1.90 -8.72 0.54
CA ILE A 169 2.17 -8.30 -0.82
C ILE A 169 2.89 -9.42 -1.56
N SER A 170 2.40 -9.77 -2.73
CA SER A 170 3.09 -10.68 -3.64
C SER A 170 3.51 -9.93 -4.91
N ILE A 171 4.75 -10.18 -5.34
CA ILE A 171 5.40 -9.53 -6.48
C ILE A 171 5.79 -10.64 -7.44
N ASP A 172 4.93 -10.88 -8.43
CA ASP A 172 5.15 -11.85 -9.49
C ASP A 172 5.16 -11.12 -10.85
N GLU A 173 4.34 -11.51 -11.82
CA GLU A 173 4.12 -10.77 -13.07
C GLU A 173 3.41 -9.43 -12.81
N SER A 174 2.56 -9.40 -11.77
CA SER A 174 1.92 -8.18 -11.24
C SER A 174 2.07 -8.14 -9.72
N ILE A 175 1.79 -6.99 -9.14
CA ILE A 175 1.77 -6.81 -7.69
C ILE A 175 0.34 -7.05 -7.20
N SER A 176 0.19 -7.88 -6.17
CA SER A 176 -1.08 -8.11 -5.51
C SER A 176 -0.99 -7.86 -4.01
N LEU A 177 -2.11 -7.46 -3.43
CA LEU A 177 -2.27 -7.17 -2.01
C LEU A 177 -3.36 -8.05 -1.42
N SER A 178 -2.98 -8.92 -0.50
CA SER A 178 -3.89 -9.73 0.31
C SER A 178 -4.06 -9.15 1.71
N GLY A 179 -5.30 -9.06 2.16
CA GLY A 179 -5.62 -8.55 3.48
C GLY A 179 -7.11 -8.68 3.82
N PRO A 180 -7.49 -8.37 5.06
CA PRO A 180 -8.86 -8.49 5.50
C PRO A 180 -9.76 -7.44 4.84
N ALA A 181 -11.02 -7.82 4.63
CA ALA A 181 -12.15 -6.94 4.39
C ALA A 181 -13.22 -7.28 5.43
N VAL A 182 -13.64 -6.27 6.21
CA VAL A 182 -14.55 -6.46 7.34
C VAL A 182 -15.78 -5.59 7.11
N PHE A 183 -16.95 -6.23 7.02
CA PHE A 183 -18.21 -5.53 6.99
C PHE A 183 -18.52 -5.01 8.42
N ARG A 184 -18.76 -3.73 8.54
CA ARG A 184 -19.05 -3.10 9.83
C ARG A 184 -20.53 -2.86 10.03
N ASP A 185 -21.15 -2.13 9.10
CA ASP A 185 -22.55 -1.73 9.20
C ASP A 185 -23.14 -1.31 7.84
N ARG A 186 -24.45 -1.17 7.80
CA ARG A 186 -25.20 -0.65 6.65
C ARG A 186 -25.92 0.64 7.05
N HIS A 187 -25.65 1.71 6.33
CA HIS A 187 -26.31 3.00 6.51
C HIS A 187 -27.18 3.32 5.30
N GLU A 188 -28.39 3.83 5.54
CA GLU A 188 -29.20 4.44 4.50
C GLU A 188 -28.73 5.89 4.33
N VAL A 189 -28.50 6.29 3.08
CA VAL A 189 -28.16 7.68 2.74
C VAL A 189 -29.38 8.29 2.07
N ASP A 190 -29.96 9.31 2.69
CA ASP A 190 -31.02 10.07 2.05
C ASP A 190 -30.44 10.78 0.80
N ASN A 191 -30.92 10.37 -0.36
CA ASN A 191 -30.67 11.11 -1.58
C ASN A 191 -31.55 12.37 -1.57
N GLY A 192 -30.98 13.46 -1.05
CA GLY A 192 -31.63 14.77 -1.08
C GLY A 192 -31.81 15.33 -2.52
#